data_de4bc6d1e8cd849f5ca3c451f18d3da9
#
_entry.id   de4bc6d1e8cd849f5ca3c451f18d3da9
#
_cell.length_a   1.000
_cell.length_b   1.000
_cell.length_c   1.000
_cell.angle_alpha   90.00
_cell.angle_beta   90.00
_cell.angle_gamma   90.00
#
_symmetry.space_group_name_H-M   'P 1'
#
loop_
_entity.id
_entity.type
_entity.pdbx_description
1 polymer ?
#
loop_
_entity_poly.entity_id
_entity_poly.type
_entity_poly.pdbx_seq_one_letter_code
_entity_poly.pdbx_strand_id
1 'polypeptide(L)'
;MAQIDADYTDRYDDSNFSREVSVMKFPGGFNMEQMMKQAQSMQQKMQREMDELRVDASAGGGVVTVQMKGNHEIIALKIDPEAVKDGDVEMLQDMVLAAINEANRKVDEAMKGKIGGMLPPGLGGLFG
;
A
#
# COMPACT_ATOMS: atom_id res chain seq x y z
N MET A 1 -21.02 -13.81 7.97
CA MET A 1 -20.05 -12.96 7.29
C MET A 1 -18.75 -13.64 6.95
N ALA A 2 -18.27 -14.57 7.75
CA ALA A 2 -17.05 -15.32 7.45
C ALA A 2 -17.19 -16.25 6.25
N GLN A 3 -18.40 -16.57 5.83
CA GLN A 3 -18.65 -17.51 4.73
C GLN A 3 -18.42 -16.93 3.34
N ILE A 4 -18.41 -15.60 3.22
CA ILE A 4 -18.19 -14.94 1.94
C ILE A 4 -16.77 -15.18 1.44
N ASP A 5 -15.82 -15.23 2.34
CA ASP A 5 -14.41 -15.43 1.99
C ASP A 5 -14.14 -16.83 1.46
N ALA A 6 -14.83 -17.84 2.00
CA ALA A 6 -14.66 -19.23 1.56
C ALA A 6 -15.18 -19.44 0.14
N ASP A 7 -16.34 -18.87 -0.20
CA ASP A 7 -16.90 -18.95 -1.54
C ASP A 7 -16.04 -18.22 -2.56
N TYR A 8 -15.45 -17.11 -2.14
CA TYR A 8 -14.56 -16.31 -2.99
C TYR A 8 -13.29 -17.08 -3.31
N THR A 9 -12.74 -17.79 -2.34
CA THR A 9 -11.52 -18.58 -2.52
C THR A 9 -11.73 -19.75 -3.47
N ASP A 10 -12.90 -20.39 -3.42
CA ASP A 10 -13.23 -21.51 -4.32
C ASP A 10 -13.39 -21.07 -5.77
N ARG A 11 -13.82 -19.84 -6.00
CA ARG A 11 -14.00 -19.31 -7.36
C ARG A 11 -12.68 -19.02 -8.06
N TYR A 12 -11.66 -18.66 -7.32
CA TYR A 12 -10.35 -18.30 -7.85
C TYR A 12 -9.33 -19.34 -7.44
N ASP A 13 -9.49 -20.53 -8.00
CA ASP A 13 -8.54 -21.60 -7.78
C ASP A 13 -7.27 -21.35 -8.61
N ASP A 14 -6.18 -21.01 -7.95
CA ASP A 14 -4.90 -20.73 -8.57
C ASP A 14 -4.37 -21.93 -9.37
N SER A 15 -4.73 -23.14 -8.97
CA SER A 15 -4.27 -24.35 -9.67
C SER A 15 -4.88 -24.46 -11.06
N ASN A 16 -6.15 -24.08 -11.23
CA ASN A 16 -6.79 -24.05 -12.54
C ASN A 16 -6.19 -22.96 -13.44
N PHE A 17 -5.91 -21.80 -12.87
CA PHE A 17 -5.32 -20.70 -13.60
C PHE A 17 -3.93 -21.09 -14.12
N SER A 18 -3.12 -21.70 -13.27
CA SER A 18 -1.76 -22.15 -13.66
C SER A 18 -1.79 -23.20 -14.75
N ARG A 19 -2.79 -24.09 -14.71
CA ARG A 19 -2.95 -25.16 -15.70
C ARG A 19 -3.33 -24.60 -17.06
N GLU A 20 -4.27 -23.65 -17.09
CA GLU A 20 -4.70 -23.01 -18.34
C GLU A 20 -3.57 -22.20 -18.96
N VAL A 21 -2.80 -21.48 -18.16
CA VAL A 21 -1.68 -20.69 -18.64
C VAL A 21 -0.56 -21.58 -19.19
N SER A 22 -0.33 -22.75 -18.59
CA SER A 22 0.70 -23.70 -19.06
C SER A 22 0.38 -24.26 -20.45
N VAL A 23 -0.90 -24.38 -20.78
CA VAL A 23 -1.36 -24.93 -22.05
C VAL A 23 -1.30 -23.89 -23.17
N MET A 24 -1.34 -22.60 -22.81
CA MET A 24 -1.26 -21.53 -23.81
C MET A 24 0.18 -21.32 -24.26
N LYS A 25 0.48 -21.76 -25.47
CA LYS A 25 1.76 -21.49 -26.10
C LYS A 25 1.62 -20.29 -27.02
N PHE A 26 2.38 -19.25 -26.74
CA PHE A 26 2.43 -18.09 -27.61
C PHE A 26 3.56 -18.25 -28.64
N PRO A 27 3.28 -17.98 -29.94
CA PRO A 27 4.33 -18.00 -30.95
C PRO A 27 5.33 -16.87 -30.70
N GLY A 28 6.60 -17.14 -30.92
CA GLY A 28 7.66 -16.15 -30.77
C GLY A 28 8.51 -16.26 -29.51
N GLY A 29 8.46 -17.39 -28.80
CA GLY A 29 9.32 -17.65 -27.66
C GLY A 29 8.89 -16.97 -26.38
N PHE A 30 7.66 -16.52 -26.33
CA PHE A 30 7.07 -15.94 -25.12
C PHE A 30 6.84 -17.04 -24.09
N ASN A 31 7.52 -16.95 -22.96
CA ASN A 31 7.35 -17.90 -21.86
C ASN A 31 6.47 -17.29 -20.78
N MET A 32 5.21 -17.72 -20.76
CA MET A 32 4.23 -17.22 -19.79
C MET A 32 4.60 -17.57 -18.34
N GLU A 33 5.25 -18.71 -18.14
CA GLU A 33 5.76 -19.10 -16.83
C GLU A 33 6.75 -18.07 -16.30
N GLN A 34 7.65 -17.61 -17.16
CA GLN A 34 8.65 -16.64 -16.80
C GLN A 34 8.00 -15.29 -16.45
N MET A 35 7.01 -14.89 -17.25
CA MET A 35 6.25 -13.66 -16.97
C MET A 35 5.51 -13.73 -15.65
N MET A 36 4.90 -14.88 -15.33
CA MET A 36 4.22 -15.07 -14.07
C MET A 36 5.18 -15.02 -12.89
N LYS A 37 6.35 -15.61 -13.03
CA LYS A 37 7.39 -15.55 -12.01
C LYS A 37 7.85 -14.12 -11.77
N GLN A 38 8.01 -13.35 -12.83
CA GLN A 38 8.37 -11.94 -12.73
C GLN A 38 7.26 -11.14 -12.04
N ALA A 39 6.00 -11.41 -12.37
CA ALA A 39 4.87 -10.74 -11.76
C ALA A 39 4.78 -11.04 -10.25
N GLN A 40 4.98 -12.30 -9.88
CA GLN A 40 5.01 -12.70 -8.47
C GLN A 40 6.16 -12.06 -7.72
N SER A 41 7.34 -12.04 -8.34
CA SER A 41 8.51 -11.42 -7.75
C SER A 41 8.30 -9.91 -7.53
N MET A 42 7.67 -9.25 -8.49
CA MET A 42 7.33 -7.84 -8.41
C MET A 42 6.31 -7.57 -7.30
N GLN A 43 5.30 -8.44 -7.19
CA GLN A 43 4.30 -8.34 -6.14
C GLN A 43 4.91 -8.50 -4.75
N GLN A 44 5.81 -9.46 -4.58
CA GLN A 44 6.53 -9.66 -3.33
C GLN A 44 7.40 -8.46 -2.98
N LYS A 45 8.05 -7.90 -3.98
CA LYS A 45 8.88 -6.71 -3.80
C LYS A 45 8.04 -5.52 -3.39
N MET A 46 6.86 -5.33 -4.01
CA MET A 46 5.94 -4.26 -3.62
C MET A 46 5.45 -4.42 -2.20
N GLN A 47 5.08 -5.64 -1.80
CA GLN A 47 4.67 -5.92 -0.43
C GLN A 47 5.77 -5.58 0.57
N ARG A 48 7.00 -5.96 0.25
CA ARG A 48 8.16 -5.67 1.09
C ARG A 48 8.38 -4.16 1.22
N GLU A 49 8.28 -3.45 0.09
CA GLU A 49 8.41 -1.99 0.08
C GLU A 49 7.33 -1.32 0.92
N MET A 50 6.10 -1.81 0.85
CA MET A 50 5.00 -1.29 1.67
C MET A 50 5.23 -1.57 3.15
N ASP A 51 5.73 -2.77 3.48
CA ASP A 51 6.01 -3.13 4.88
C ASP A 51 7.16 -2.34 5.47
N GLU A 52 8.16 -2.04 4.67
CA GLU A 52 9.35 -1.30 5.11
C GLU A 52 9.17 0.21 5.11
N LEU A 53 8.24 0.71 4.31
CA LEU A 53 8.01 2.15 4.22
C LEU A 53 7.42 2.69 5.51
N ARG A 54 8.01 3.76 5.99
CA ARG A 54 7.55 4.50 7.17
C ARG A 54 7.48 5.97 6.82
N VAL A 55 6.34 6.58 7.11
CA VAL A 55 6.19 8.03 6.97
C VAL A 55 5.79 8.62 8.31
N ASP A 56 6.27 9.82 8.56
CA ASP A 56 5.90 10.61 9.74
C ASP A 56 5.11 11.81 9.27
N ALA A 57 3.99 12.07 9.93
CA ALA A 57 3.16 13.24 9.65
C ALA A 57 2.79 13.91 10.96
N SER A 58 2.60 15.20 10.93
CA SER A 58 2.23 15.95 12.12
C SER A 58 1.20 17.02 11.78
N ALA A 59 0.50 17.47 12.81
CA ALA A 59 -0.45 18.56 12.72
C ALA A 59 -0.33 19.44 13.96
N GLY A 60 -0.78 20.69 13.84
CA GLY A 60 -0.76 21.64 14.95
C GLY A 60 0.65 22.00 15.40
N GLY A 61 1.61 22.07 14.47
CA GLY A 61 2.99 22.40 14.83
C GLY A 61 3.72 21.33 15.61
N GLY A 62 3.30 20.06 15.44
CA GLY A 62 3.92 18.94 16.13
C GLY A 62 3.18 18.46 17.36
N VAL A 63 2.01 19.02 17.63
CA VAL A 63 1.17 18.60 18.76
C VAL A 63 0.70 17.16 18.58
N VAL A 64 0.34 16.78 17.36
CA VAL A 64 -0.04 15.42 17.02
C VAL A 64 0.93 14.91 15.98
N THR A 65 1.51 13.75 16.21
CA THR A 65 2.43 13.08 15.28
C THR A 65 1.93 11.67 15.04
N VAL A 66 1.89 11.27 13.75
CA VAL A 66 1.45 9.95 13.31
C VAL A 66 2.57 9.31 12.51
N GLN A 67 2.84 8.04 12.79
CA GLN A 67 3.73 7.23 11.98
C GLN A 67 2.92 6.15 11.28
N MET A 68 3.07 6.04 9.97
CA MET A 68 2.28 5.14 9.13
C MET A 68 3.18 4.32 8.24
N LYS A 69 2.78 3.06 8.02
CA LYS A 69 3.43 2.17 7.06
C LYS A 69 2.87 2.38 5.66
N GLY A 70 3.57 1.82 4.68
CA GLY A 70 3.15 1.91 3.29
C GLY A 70 1.81 1.25 2.99
N ASN A 71 1.36 0.33 3.84
CA ASN A 71 0.04 -0.29 3.73
C ASN A 71 -1.05 0.50 4.44
N HIS A 72 -0.78 1.74 4.84
CA HIS A 72 -1.69 2.66 5.55
C HIS A 72 -2.00 2.24 6.99
N GLU A 73 -1.21 1.32 7.54
CA GLU A 73 -1.35 0.97 8.95
C GLU A 73 -0.67 2.02 9.82
N ILE A 74 -1.41 2.54 10.80
CA ILE A 74 -0.87 3.48 11.77
C ILE A 74 -0.14 2.67 12.85
N ILE A 75 1.16 2.91 12.99
CA ILE A 75 1.97 2.17 13.97
C ILE A 75 2.29 2.98 15.21
N ALA A 76 2.14 4.30 15.15
CA ALA A 76 2.36 5.16 16.30
C ALA A 76 1.52 6.42 16.17
N LEU A 77 0.96 6.84 17.26
CA LEU A 77 0.24 8.11 17.40
C LEU A 77 0.72 8.76 18.68
N LYS A 78 1.26 9.96 18.59
CA LYS A 78 1.74 10.72 19.73
C LYS A 78 1.00 12.04 19.82
N ILE A 79 0.55 12.36 21.01
CA ILE A 79 -0.15 13.61 21.31
C ILE A 79 0.61 14.31 22.41
N ASP A 80 0.90 15.59 22.22
CA ASP A 80 1.55 16.41 23.23
C ASP A 80 0.63 16.52 24.46
N PRO A 81 1.11 16.17 25.66
CA PRO A 81 0.30 16.29 26.88
C PRO A 81 -0.22 17.69 27.14
N GLU A 82 0.49 18.70 26.71
CA GLU A 82 0.06 20.10 26.89
C GLU A 82 -1.25 20.39 26.14
N ALA A 83 -1.44 19.76 24.97
CA ALA A 83 -2.66 19.93 24.20
C ALA A 83 -3.87 19.32 24.90
N VAL A 84 -3.66 18.25 25.65
CA VAL A 84 -4.73 17.59 26.41
C VAL A 84 -5.17 18.44 27.60
N LYS A 85 -4.23 19.17 28.20
CA LYS A 85 -4.51 20.03 29.36
C LYS A 85 -5.43 21.19 29.02
N ASP A 86 -5.39 21.67 27.78
CA ASP A 86 -6.25 22.77 27.35
C ASP A 86 -7.74 22.39 27.28
N GLY A 87 -8.02 21.07 27.23
CA GLY A 87 -9.38 20.57 27.29
C GLY A 87 -10.21 20.77 26.03
N ASP A 88 -9.61 21.24 24.95
CA ASP A 88 -10.30 21.41 23.65
C ASP A 88 -10.26 20.12 22.86
N VAL A 89 -11.26 19.28 23.09
CA VAL A 89 -11.35 17.96 22.46
C VAL A 89 -11.60 18.08 20.95
N GLU A 90 -12.42 19.04 20.54
CA GLU A 90 -12.72 19.25 19.11
C GLU A 90 -11.47 19.62 18.33
N MET A 91 -10.67 20.52 18.87
CA MET A 91 -9.40 20.92 18.24
C MET A 91 -8.45 19.73 18.14
N LEU A 92 -8.40 18.91 19.20
CA LEU A 92 -7.56 17.72 19.24
C LEU A 92 -8.01 16.71 18.18
N GLN A 93 -9.32 16.49 18.04
CA GLN A 93 -9.89 15.61 17.03
C GLN A 93 -9.51 16.06 15.61
N ASP A 94 -9.62 17.36 15.36
CA ASP A 94 -9.28 17.93 14.06
C ASP A 94 -7.80 17.76 13.76
N MET A 95 -6.94 17.93 14.73
CA MET A 95 -5.50 17.75 14.57
C MET A 95 -5.12 16.30 14.30
N VAL A 96 -5.76 15.35 15.00
CA VAL A 96 -5.55 13.92 14.77
C VAL A 96 -5.98 13.56 13.35
N LEU A 97 -7.16 14.03 12.95
CA LEU A 97 -7.66 13.78 11.60
C LEU A 97 -6.72 14.34 10.54
N ALA A 98 -6.26 15.56 10.72
CA ALA A 98 -5.34 16.22 9.80
C ALA A 98 -4.01 15.46 9.70
N ALA A 99 -3.49 14.99 10.83
CA ALA A 99 -2.23 14.23 10.85
C ALA A 99 -2.37 12.89 10.12
N ILE A 100 -3.48 12.20 10.31
CA ILE A 100 -3.75 10.93 9.64
C ILE A 100 -3.89 11.14 8.13
N ASN A 101 -4.63 12.15 7.72
CA ASN A 101 -4.81 12.47 6.30
C ASN A 101 -3.47 12.85 5.64
N GLU A 102 -2.64 13.60 6.34
CA GLU A 102 -1.32 13.95 5.85
C GLU A 102 -0.42 12.70 5.73
N ALA A 103 -0.50 11.79 6.68
CA ALA A 103 0.24 10.53 6.63
C ALA A 103 -0.19 9.70 5.42
N ASN A 104 -1.50 9.59 5.17
CA ASN A 104 -2.03 8.90 4.00
C ASN A 104 -1.50 9.50 2.71
N ARG A 105 -1.50 10.83 2.61
CA ARG A 105 -0.98 11.54 1.44
C ARG A 105 0.49 11.25 1.22
N LYS A 106 1.28 11.27 2.28
CA LYS A 106 2.72 10.98 2.20
C LYS A 106 3.00 9.56 1.76
N VAL A 107 2.21 8.59 2.26
CA VAL A 107 2.33 7.20 1.85
C VAL A 107 2.03 7.06 0.36
N ASP A 108 0.94 7.67 -0.10
CA ASP A 108 0.56 7.62 -1.52
C ASP A 108 1.63 8.21 -2.41
N GLU A 109 2.20 9.34 -2.04
CA GLU A 109 3.28 9.97 -2.80
C GLU A 109 4.54 9.11 -2.84
N ALA A 110 4.92 8.55 -1.69
CA ALA A 110 6.08 7.69 -1.59
C ALA A 110 5.91 6.42 -2.42
N MET A 111 4.73 5.83 -2.38
CA MET A 111 4.44 4.62 -3.16
C MET A 111 4.40 4.91 -4.67
N LYS A 112 3.88 6.05 -5.08
CA LYS A 112 3.91 6.47 -6.49
C LYS A 112 5.33 6.57 -7.00
N GLY A 113 6.22 7.15 -6.22
CA GLY A 113 7.63 7.25 -6.56
C GLY A 113 8.29 5.89 -6.72
N LYS A 114 7.98 4.95 -5.82
CA LYS A 114 8.53 3.60 -5.87
C LYS A 114 7.99 2.80 -7.05
N ILE A 115 6.68 2.89 -7.31
CA ILE A 115 6.05 2.22 -8.45
C ILE A 115 6.60 2.77 -9.76
N GLY A 116 6.77 4.09 -9.86
CA GLY A 116 7.35 4.71 -11.05
C GLY A 116 8.76 4.22 -11.35
N GLY A 117 9.57 3.98 -10.30
CA GLY A 117 10.91 3.44 -10.44
C GLY A 117 10.95 1.96 -10.81
N MET A 118 9.88 1.22 -10.55
CA MET A 118 9.78 -0.21 -10.88
C MET A 118 9.24 -0.47 -12.28
N LEU A 119 8.57 0.51 -12.88
CA LEU A 119 7.96 0.34 -14.20
C LEU A 119 9.03 0.44 -15.29
N PRO A 120 8.88 -0.35 -16.37
CA PRO A 120 9.78 -0.22 -17.53
C PRO A 120 9.66 1.16 -18.18
N PRO A 121 10.72 1.63 -18.84
CA PRO A 121 10.66 2.89 -19.58
C PRO A 121 9.53 2.86 -20.62
N GLY A 122 8.73 3.91 -20.63
CA GLY A 122 7.58 4.03 -21.54
C GLY A 122 6.23 3.74 -20.91
N LEU A 123 6.18 3.02 -19.78
CA LEU A 123 4.94 2.77 -19.07
C LEU A 123 4.65 3.80 -17.98
N GLY A 124 5.64 4.60 -17.62
CA GLY A 124 5.49 5.63 -16.59
C GLY A 124 4.47 6.69 -16.93
N GLY A 125 4.22 6.92 -18.22
CA GLY A 125 3.22 7.90 -18.67
C GLY A 125 1.77 7.47 -18.46
N LEU A 126 1.53 6.18 -18.22
CA LEU A 126 0.18 5.68 -17.95
C LEU A 126 -0.33 6.04 -16.56
N PHE A 127 0.56 6.35 -15.66
CA PHE A 127 0.24 6.64 -14.25
C PHE A 127 0.53 8.09 -13.86
N GLY A 128 1.07 8.86 -14.78
CA GLY A 128 1.45 10.25 -14.55
C GLY A 128 0.29 11.25 -14.78
#